data_ed935dc22070bf4bf55ec314a96836d2
#
_entry.id   ed935dc22070bf4bf55ec314a96836d2
#
_cell.length_a   1.000
_cell.length_b   1.000
_cell.length_c   1.000
_cell.angle_alpha   90.00
_cell.angle_beta   90.00
_cell.angle_gamma   90.00
#
_symmetry.space_group_name_H-M   'P 1'
#
loop_
_entity.id
_entity.type
_entity.pdbx_description
1 polymer ?
#
loop_
_entity_poly.entity_id
_entity_poly.type
_entity_poly.pdbx_seq_one_letter_code
_entity_poly.pdbx_strand_id
1 'polypeptide(L)'
;SDAITLKANIARGFRSPTLAELASNGAHEGTNRYEYGQQDLKSETSLQFDAGLNFNYEHFSIDINAFYNSINDFIFYRKLEAFGGGDSLVLNDGDLIQAFKFNQQDAKLAGFEASIDIHPHPLDWLHFENAVSFVRGRFDNPIDGSNNIPLIPAARFTSELKADFKKLNKTIHNFYAKLEWDKTFKQNNPFTGFDSETATD
;
A
#
# COMPACT_ATOMS: atom_id res chain seq x y z
N SER A 1 -24.19 13.67 -20.86
CA SER A 1 -23.20 14.63 -21.40
C SER A 1 -21.83 14.20 -20.94
N ASP A 2 -20.92 14.07 -21.89
CA ASP A 2 -19.52 13.71 -21.62
C ASP A 2 -18.88 14.77 -20.72
N ALA A 3 -18.22 14.34 -19.68
CA ALA A 3 -17.56 15.23 -18.75
C ALA A 3 -16.14 14.74 -18.43
N ILE A 4 -15.19 15.63 -18.60
CA ILE A 4 -13.82 15.42 -18.13
C ILE A 4 -13.64 16.27 -16.88
N THR A 5 -13.16 15.63 -15.82
CA THR A 5 -12.78 16.31 -14.58
C THR A 5 -11.30 16.05 -14.31
N LEU A 6 -10.54 17.13 -14.19
CA LEU A 6 -9.14 17.09 -13.74
C LEU A 6 -9.07 17.59 -12.30
N LYS A 7 -8.31 16.89 -11.48
CA LYS A 7 -8.06 17.23 -10.07
C LYS A 7 -6.56 17.27 -9.83
N ALA A 8 -6.11 18.23 -9.03
CA ALA A 8 -4.75 18.28 -8.52
C ALA A 8 -4.79 18.73 -7.06
N ASN A 9 -3.94 18.15 -6.24
CA ASN A 9 -3.80 18.50 -4.84
C ASN A 9 -2.31 18.53 -4.46
N ILE A 10 -1.96 19.45 -3.57
CA ILE A 10 -0.66 19.52 -2.92
C ILE A 10 -0.93 19.58 -1.42
N ALA A 11 -0.35 18.63 -0.69
CA ALA A 11 -0.52 18.54 0.76
C ALA A 11 0.82 18.46 1.46
N ARG A 12 0.93 19.11 2.60
CA ARG A 12 2.05 18.97 3.53
C ARG A 12 1.52 18.38 4.83
N GLY A 13 2.17 17.33 5.31
CA GLY A 13 1.84 16.67 6.57
C GLY A 13 3.04 16.55 7.49
N PHE A 14 2.77 16.24 8.76
CA PHE A 14 3.78 15.81 9.71
C PHE A 14 3.18 14.75 10.63
N ARG A 15 4.04 13.89 11.17
CA ARG A 15 3.69 12.87 12.16
C ARG A 15 4.78 12.82 13.22
N SER A 16 4.42 13.03 14.47
CA SER A 16 5.35 12.82 15.58
C SER A 16 5.54 11.32 15.84
N PRO A 17 6.75 10.89 16.27
CA PRO A 17 6.96 9.52 16.70
C PRO A 17 5.99 9.14 17.83
N THR A 18 5.50 7.92 17.78
CA THR A 18 4.68 7.36 18.86
C THR A 18 5.55 6.97 20.06
N LEU A 19 4.92 6.76 21.23
CA LEU A 19 5.62 6.29 22.41
C LEU A 19 6.28 4.92 22.17
N ALA A 20 5.63 4.04 21.40
CA ALA A 20 6.20 2.75 21.03
C ALA A 20 7.47 2.92 20.19
N GLU A 21 7.45 3.77 19.16
CA GLU A 21 8.61 4.05 18.31
C GLU A 21 9.80 4.63 19.11
N LEU A 22 9.53 5.42 20.13
CA LEU A 22 10.57 6.03 20.98
C LEU A 22 11.09 5.10 22.07
N ALA A 23 10.24 4.28 22.67
CA ALA A 23 10.54 3.66 23.96
C ALA A 23 10.24 2.15 24.05
N SER A 24 9.86 1.49 22.96
CA SER A 24 9.67 0.03 22.98
C SER A 24 10.92 -0.69 23.47
N ASN A 25 10.71 -1.68 24.32
CA ASN A 25 11.72 -2.63 24.76
C ASN A 25 11.01 -3.92 25.22
N GLY A 26 10.47 -4.67 24.27
CA GLY A 26 9.66 -5.84 24.57
C GLY A 26 9.11 -6.56 23.34
N ALA A 27 8.51 -7.72 23.60
CA ALA A 27 7.81 -8.47 22.57
C ALA A 27 6.52 -7.75 22.16
N HIS A 28 6.29 -7.64 20.85
CA HIS A 28 5.04 -7.15 20.30
C HIS A 28 4.07 -8.31 20.14
N GLU A 29 3.00 -8.32 20.93
CA GLU A 29 1.95 -9.35 20.85
C GLU A 29 1.32 -9.36 19.45
N GLY A 30 1.16 -10.54 18.88
CA GLY A 30 0.57 -10.76 17.56
C GLY A 30 1.54 -10.75 16.36
N THR A 31 2.78 -10.30 16.51
CA THR A 31 3.78 -10.33 15.41
C THR A 31 5.01 -11.17 15.70
N ASN A 32 5.13 -11.74 16.90
CA ASN A 32 6.26 -12.54 17.35
C ASN A 32 7.62 -11.84 17.11
N ARG A 33 7.69 -10.55 17.39
CA ARG A 33 8.88 -9.70 17.25
C ARG A 33 9.25 -9.07 18.58
N TYR A 34 10.55 -8.96 18.86
CA TYR A 34 11.06 -8.10 19.92
C TYR A 34 11.43 -6.73 19.34
N GLU A 35 10.83 -5.66 19.86
CA GLU A 35 10.98 -4.32 19.31
C GLU A 35 11.79 -3.42 20.26
N TYR A 36 12.81 -2.76 19.70
CA TYR A 36 13.55 -1.71 20.35
C TYR A 36 13.13 -0.34 19.79
N GLY A 37 12.72 0.56 20.66
CA GLY A 37 12.49 1.96 20.34
C GLY A 37 13.79 2.72 20.07
N GLN A 38 13.66 3.94 19.54
CA GLN A 38 14.76 4.86 19.33
C GLN A 38 14.37 6.25 19.82
N GLN A 39 15.04 6.75 20.88
CA GLN A 39 14.64 7.96 21.60
C GLN A 39 14.90 9.28 20.85
N ASP A 40 15.80 9.27 19.87
CA ASP A 40 16.23 10.44 19.09
C ASP A 40 15.48 10.58 17.74
N LEU A 41 14.38 9.83 17.55
CA LEU A 41 13.54 9.96 16.37
C LEU A 41 12.95 11.37 16.26
N LYS A 42 13.01 11.93 15.06
CA LYS A 42 12.39 13.20 14.69
C LYS A 42 10.98 12.99 14.16
N SER A 43 10.20 14.06 14.11
CA SER A 43 8.91 14.02 13.42
C SER A 43 9.09 13.84 11.92
N GLU A 44 8.35 12.91 11.34
CA GLU A 44 8.24 12.80 9.88
C GLU A 44 7.60 14.05 9.31
N THR A 45 8.06 14.51 8.17
CA THR A 45 7.39 15.54 7.38
C THR A 45 7.22 15.06 5.96
N SER A 46 6.06 15.33 5.38
CA SER A 46 5.75 14.89 4.01
C SER A 46 5.30 16.05 3.13
N LEU A 47 5.63 15.96 1.85
CA LEU A 47 5.08 16.78 0.78
C LEU A 47 4.51 15.84 -0.28
N GLN A 48 3.20 15.88 -0.45
CA GLN A 48 2.48 15.02 -1.38
C GLN A 48 1.87 15.82 -2.52
N PHE A 49 1.95 15.27 -3.71
CA PHE A 49 1.30 15.73 -4.94
C PHE A 49 0.36 14.63 -5.41
N ASP A 50 -0.89 15.01 -5.68
CA ASP A 50 -1.90 14.11 -6.24
C ASP A 50 -2.42 14.68 -7.54
N ALA A 51 -2.67 13.82 -8.52
CA ALA A 51 -3.33 14.15 -9.78
C ALA A 51 -4.41 13.12 -10.08
N GLY A 52 -5.58 13.59 -10.49
CA GLY A 52 -6.71 12.74 -10.85
C GLY A 52 -7.35 13.17 -12.15
N LEU A 53 -7.74 12.19 -12.96
CA LEU A 53 -8.55 12.33 -14.15
C LEU A 53 -9.78 11.46 -13.99
N ASN A 54 -10.96 12.07 -14.12
CA ASN A 54 -12.21 11.34 -14.27
C ASN A 54 -12.80 11.71 -15.63
N PHE A 55 -13.13 10.68 -16.41
CA PHE A 55 -13.81 10.82 -17.69
C PHE A 55 -15.08 9.98 -17.69
N ASN A 56 -16.22 10.62 -17.91
CA ASN A 56 -17.51 9.96 -18.00
C ASN A 56 -18.08 10.14 -19.41
N TYR A 57 -18.40 9.02 -20.02
CA TYR A 57 -19.10 8.93 -21.28
C TYR A 57 -20.37 8.09 -21.12
N GLU A 58 -21.26 8.11 -22.10
CA GLU A 58 -22.55 7.42 -22.05
C GLU A 58 -22.46 5.92 -21.77
N HIS A 59 -21.39 5.27 -22.21
CA HIS A 59 -21.21 3.83 -22.15
C HIS A 59 -19.96 3.36 -21.38
N PHE A 60 -19.17 4.27 -20.87
CA PHE A 60 -18.03 3.93 -20.03
C PHE A 60 -17.57 5.11 -19.18
N SER A 61 -16.96 4.80 -18.06
CA SER A 61 -16.26 5.77 -17.24
C SER A 61 -14.83 5.33 -16.98
N ILE A 62 -13.93 6.29 -16.87
CA ILE A 62 -12.51 6.07 -16.57
C ILE A 62 -12.13 6.96 -15.40
N ASP A 63 -11.48 6.36 -14.41
CA ASP A 63 -10.84 7.05 -13.31
C ASP A 63 -9.35 6.72 -13.26
N ILE A 64 -8.51 7.75 -13.22
CA ILE A 64 -7.07 7.59 -13.06
C ILE A 64 -6.62 8.52 -11.94
N ASN A 65 -5.93 7.98 -10.95
CA ASN A 65 -5.35 8.74 -9.86
C ASN A 65 -3.88 8.36 -9.72
N ALA A 66 -3.03 9.35 -9.55
CA ALA A 66 -1.60 9.16 -9.31
C ALA A 66 -1.15 10.03 -8.15
N PHE A 67 -0.19 9.55 -7.37
CA PHE A 67 0.39 10.31 -6.29
C PHE A 67 1.91 10.18 -6.27
N TYR A 68 2.54 11.22 -5.71
CA TYR A 68 3.94 11.23 -5.35
C TYR A 68 4.08 11.88 -3.97
N ASN A 69 4.74 11.19 -3.03
CA ASN A 69 4.96 11.66 -1.67
C ASN A 69 6.46 11.59 -1.32
N SER A 70 7.04 12.73 -0.99
CA SER A 70 8.39 12.84 -0.43
C SER A 70 8.30 12.98 1.08
N ILE A 71 8.93 12.06 1.82
CA ILE A 71 8.86 12.00 3.27
C ILE A 71 10.28 12.13 3.83
N ASN A 72 10.51 13.17 4.63
CA ASN A 72 11.73 13.30 5.38
C ASN A 72 11.56 12.61 6.74
N ASP A 73 12.64 11.99 7.22
CA ASP A 73 12.68 11.27 8.49
C ASP A 73 11.58 10.18 8.60
N PHE A 74 11.29 9.44 7.51
CA PHE A 74 10.32 8.33 7.50
C PHE A 74 10.72 7.27 8.52
N ILE A 75 9.82 6.95 9.45
CA ILE A 75 10.05 5.99 10.54
C ILE A 75 9.63 4.59 10.08
N PHE A 76 10.52 3.64 10.24
CA PHE A 76 10.27 2.23 9.94
C PHE A 76 10.99 1.34 10.94
N TYR A 77 10.62 0.08 11.04
CA TYR A 77 11.36 -0.88 11.83
C TYR A 77 12.25 -1.73 10.93
N ARG A 78 13.47 -1.94 11.39
CA ARG A 78 14.53 -2.68 10.73
C ARG A 78 14.81 -3.96 11.50
N LYS A 79 14.87 -5.09 10.83
CA LYS A 79 15.34 -6.36 11.38
C LYS A 79 16.78 -6.20 11.85
N LEU A 80 17.13 -6.75 12.99
CA LEU A 80 18.50 -6.69 13.52
C LEU A 80 19.25 -7.98 13.16
N GLU A 81 20.54 -7.80 12.84
CA GLU A 81 21.50 -8.87 12.61
C GLU A 81 22.40 -9.07 13.85
N ALA A 82 22.74 -10.33 14.14
CA ALA A 82 23.70 -10.66 15.18
C ALA A 82 25.13 -10.28 14.77
N PHE A 83 26.00 -10.00 15.75
CA PHE A 83 27.41 -9.61 15.51
C PHE A 83 28.18 -10.60 14.63
N GLY A 84 27.86 -11.89 14.70
CA GLY A 84 28.47 -12.95 13.90
C GLY A 84 27.77 -13.28 12.59
N GLY A 85 26.78 -12.46 12.21
CA GLY A 85 25.86 -12.72 11.08
C GLY A 85 24.64 -13.54 11.50
N GLY A 86 23.60 -13.52 10.65
CA GLY A 86 22.31 -14.14 10.93
C GLY A 86 21.42 -13.29 11.84
N ASP A 87 20.27 -13.84 12.23
CA ASP A 87 19.23 -13.12 12.96
C ASP A 87 19.65 -12.77 14.39
N SER A 88 19.41 -11.54 14.83
CA SER A 88 19.50 -11.17 16.24
C SER A 88 18.25 -11.65 16.97
N LEU A 89 18.41 -12.65 17.84
CA LEU A 89 17.33 -13.29 18.59
C LEU A 89 17.36 -12.89 20.06
N VAL A 90 16.18 -12.66 20.63
CA VAL A 90 15.98 -12.35 22.05
C VAL A 90 15.16 -13.45 22.70
N LEU A 91 15.61 -13.95 23.85
CA LEU A 91 14.84 -14.90 24.64
C LEU A 91 13.70 -14.14 25.36
N ASN A 92 12.45 -14.48 25.03
CA ASN A 92 11.27 -13.94 25.67
C ASN A 92 10.31 -15.09 26.05
N ASP A 93 9.98 -15.20 27.33
CA ASP A 93 9.10 -16.24 27.89
C ASP A 93 9.42 -17.69 27.47
N GLY A 94 10.70 -17.98 27.22
CA GLY A 94 11.19 -19.31 26.81
C GLY A 94 11.35 -19.48 25.31
N ASP A 95 10.87 -18.56 24.48
CA ASP A 95 10.99 -18.58 23.02
C ASP A 95 12.06 -17.60 22.53
N LEU A 96 12.77 -17.98 21.47
CA LEU A 96 13.68 -17.07 20.76
C LEU A 96 12.90 -16.34 19.68
N ILE A 97 12.79 -15.02 19.81
CA ILE A 97 12.08 -14.17 18.86
C ILE A 97 13.02 -13.17 18.20
N GLN A 98 12.75 -12.86 16.93
CA GLN A 98 13.56 -11.95 16.13
C GLN A 98 13.48 -10.52 16.65
N ALA A 99 14.64 -9.87 16.78
CA ALA A 99 14.75 -8.48 17.20
C ALA A 99 14.64 -7.52 16.01
N PHE A 100 13.91 -6.42 16.25
CA PHE A 100 13.77 -5.27 15.35
C PHE A 100 14.05 -3.98 16.11
N LYS A 101 14.46 -2.94 15.40
CA LYS A 101 14.64 -1.61 15.96
C LYS A 101 14.00 -0.56 15.06
N PHE A 102 13.35 0.43 15.66
CA PHE A 102 12.88 1.59 14.92
C PHE A 102 14.04 2.44 14.42
N ASN A 103 13.92 2.96 13.21
CA ASN A 103 14.94 3.76 12.54
C ASN A 103 14.26 4.83 11.66
N GLN A 104 15.04 5.80 11.17
CA GLN A 104 14.56 6.84 10.25
C GLN A 104 15.43 6.94 9.02
N GLN A 105 14.82 7.25 7.89
CA GLN A 105 15.48 7.57 6.63
C GLN A 105 14.53 8.34 5.72
N ASP A 106 15.07 9.25 4.91
CA ASP A 106 14.27 9.93 3.89
C ASP A 106 13.79 8.93 2.84
N ALA A 107 12.53 9.08 2.45
CA ALA A 107 11.84 8.13 1.62
C ALA A 107 10.91 8.80 0.61
N LYS A 108 10.62 8.08 -0.47
CA LYS A 108 9.69 8.49 -1.52
C LYS A 108 8.71 7.36 -1.81
N LEU A 109 7.43 7.71 -1.87
CA LEU A 109 6.39 6.82 -2.34
C LEU A 109 5.75 7.42 -3.59
N ALA A 110 5.53 6.58 -4.59
CA ALA A 110 4.80 6.95 -5.79
C ALA A 110 3.88 5.80 -6.19
N GLY A 111 2.72 6.13 -6.71
CA GLY A 111 1.78 5.11 -7.15
C GLY A 111 0.71 5.67 -8.04
N PHE A 112 -0.06 4.75 -8.61
CA PHE A 112 -1.25 5.08 -9.38
C PHE A 112 -2.32 4.01 -9.23
N GLU A 113 -3.56 4.42 -9.44
CA GLU A 113 -4.71 3.56 -9.62
C GLU A 113 -5.43 4.00 -10.89
N ALA A 114 -5.84 3.05 -11.70
CA ALA A 114 -6.66 3.31 -12.88
C ALA A 114 -7.78 2.31 -12.95
N SER A 115 -9.00 2.78 -13.23
CA SER A 115 -10.16 1.93 -13.43
C SER A 115 -10.96 2.35 -14.67
N ILE A 116 -11.60 1.38 -15.28
CA ILE A 116 -12.58 1.57 -16.34
C ILE A 116 -13.83 0.73 -16.03
N ASP A 117 -14.98 1.37 -16.04
CA ASP A 117 -16.30 0.70 -16.07
C ASP A 117 -16.91 0.82 -17.45
N ILE A 118 -17.27 -0.30 -18.04
CA ILE A 118 -17.96 -0.39 -19.34
C ILE A 118 -19.37 -0.87 -19.09
N HIS A 119 -20.36 -0.08 -19.45
CA HIS A 119 -21.81 -0.36 -19.33
C HIS A 119 -22.51 -0.13 -20.67
N PRO A 120 -22.48 -1.13 -21.57
CA PRO A 120 -22.93 -0.98 -22.95
C PRO A 120 -24.44 -0.84 -23.06
N HIS A 121 -24.94 0.15 -23.83
CA HIS A 121 -26.35 0.25 -24.19
C HIS A 121 -26.74 -0.80 -25.24
N PRO A 122 -27.91 -1.48 -25.13
CA PRO A 122 -29.02 -1.30 -24.18
C PRO A 122 -28.89 -2.16 -22.88
N LEU A 123 -27.70 -2.60 -22.53
CA LEU A 123 -27.47 -3.46 -21.36
C LEU A 123 -27.04 -2.64 -20.14
N ASP A 124 -27.73 -1.54 -19.86
CA ASP A 124 -27.41 -0.61 -18.76
C ASP A 124 -27.40 -1.25 -17.36
N TRP A 125 -27.84 -2.48 -17.26
CA TRP A 125 -27.78 -3.32 -16.06
C TRP A 125 -26.49 -4.12 -15.95
N LEU A 126 -25.65 -4.14 -17.00
CA LEU A 126 -24.41 -4.90 -17.08
C LEU A 126 -23.22 -3.94 -16.97
N HIS A 127 -22.35 -4.18 -15.98
CA HIS A 127 -21.11 -3.45 -15.77
C HIS A 127 -19.93 -4.39 -15.88
N PHE A 128 -18.92 -3.96 -16.59
CA PHE A 128 -17.63 -4.64 -16.67
C PHE A 128 -16.54 -3.68 -16.17
N GLU A 129 -16.21 -3.83 -14.89
CA GLU A 129 -15.24 -2.99 -14.23
C GLU A 129 -13.86 -3.66 -14.22
N ASN A 130 -12.82 -2.90 -14.55
CA ASN A 130 -11.43 -3.34 -14.46
C ASN A 130 -10.62 -2.26 -13.75
N ALA A 131 -9.82 -2.68 -12.79
CA ALA A 131 -8.97 -1.77 -12.04
C ALA A 131 -7.55 -2.32 -11.91
N VAL A 132 -6.58 -1.43 -11.95
CA VAL A 132 -5.17 -1.73 -11.68
C VAL A 132 -4.65 -0.75 -10.65
N SER A 133 -3.88 -1.26 -9.69
CA SER A 133 -3.18 -0.44 -8.70
C SER A 133 -1.72 -0.83 -8.60
N PHE A 134 -0.89 0.18 -8.38
CA PHE A 134 0.54 0.03 -8.23
C PHE A 134 1.07 1.07 -7.24
N VAL A 135 1.97 0.64 -6.35
CA VAL A 135 2.72 1.53 -5.47
C VAL A 135 4.19 1.10 -5.41
N ARG A 136 5.07 2.07 -5.30
CA ARG A 136 6.49 1.87 -5.09
C ARG A 136 7.01 2.80 -4.01
N GLY A 137 7.70 2.23 -3.02
CA GLY A 137 8.42 2.96 -1.98
C GLY A 137 9.93 2.78 -2.12
N ARG A 138 10.68 3.86 -1.95
CA ARG A 138 12.15 3.84 -1.98
C ARG A 138 12.73 4.73 -0.92
N PHE A 139 13.75 4.26 -0.24
CA PHE A 139 14.65 5.09 0.56
C PHE A 139 15.57 5.91 -0.33
N ASP A 140 15.94 7.10 0.08
CA ASP A 140 16.89 7.96 -0.64
C ASP A 140 18.30 7.38 -0.60
N ASN A 141 18.70 6.75 0.51
CA ASN A 141 19.94 6.01 0.61
C ASN A 141 19.67 4.53 0.92
N PRO A 142 20.51 3.61 0.46
CA PRO A 142 20.34 2.20 0.75
C PRO A 142 20.35 1.90 2.25
N ILE A 143 19.48 1.02 2.69
CA ILE A 143 19.48 0.42 4.02
C ILE A 143 19.72 -1.08 3.83
N ASP A 144 20.74 -1.62 4.47
CA ASP A 144 21.11 -3.03 4.37
C ASP A 144 21.22 -3.53 2.91
N GLY A 145 21.78 -2.67 2.06
CA GLY A 145 21.97 -2.96 0.63
C GLY A 145 20.74 -2.77 -0.25
N SER A 146 19.58 -2.41 0.30
CA SER A 146 18.34 -2.19 -0.44
C SER A 146 17.86 -0.74 -0.35
N ASN A 147 17.42 -0.19 -1.50
CA ASN A 147 16.68 1.08 -1.52
C ASN A 147 15.16 0.90 -1.43
N ASN A 148 14.64 -0.32 -1.48
CA ASN A 148 13.22 -0.56 -1.42
C ASN A 148 12.73 -0.41 0.03
N ILE A 149 11.53 0.17 0.22
CA ILE A 149 10.87 0.21 1.52
C ILE A 149 10.25 -1.18 1.78
N PRO A 150 10.36 -1.72 3.01
CA PRO A 150 9.73 -2.98 3.35
C PRO A 150 8.20 -2.92 3.28
N LEU A 151 7.57 -4.07 3.04
CA LEU A 151 6.11 -4.28 3.07
C LEU A 151 5.32 -3.48 2.02
N ILE A 152 5.96 -3.02 0.96
CA ILE A 152 5.26 -2.42 -0.19
C ILE A 152 4.53 -3.53 -0.97
N PRO A 153 3.20 -3.43 -1.15
CA PRO A 153 2.45 -4.47 -1.84
C PRO A 153 2.81 -4.56 -3.33
N ALA A 154 2.65 -5.75 -3.88
CA ALA A 154 2.77 -5.96 -5.32
C ALA A 154 1.62 -5.28 -6.08
N ALA A 155 1.82 -5.04 -7.38
CA ALA A 155 0.76 -4.55 -8.25
C ALA A 155 -0.44 -5.52 -8.25
N ARG A 156 -1.64 -4.96 -8.32
CA ARG A 156 -2.90 -5.72 -8.30
C ARG A 156 -3.76 -5.33 -9.50
N PHE A 157 -4.42 -6.32 -10.07
CA PHE A 157 -5.45 -6.13 -11.09
C PHE A 157 -6.73 -6.83 -10.64
N THR A 158 -7.85 -6.12 -10.72
CA THR A 158 -9.19 -6.66 -10.41
C THR A 158 -10.07 -6.51 -11.64
N SER A 159 -10.82 -7.55 -11.95
CA SER A 159 -11.82 -7.54 -13.02
C SER A 159 -13.16 -8.02 -12.46
N GLU A 160 -14.20 -7.22 -12.60
CA GLU A 160 -15.54 -7.51 -12.09
C GLU A 160 -16.57 -7.47 -13.23
N LEU A 161 -17.39 -8.49 -13.31
CA LEU A 161 -18.59 -8.50 -14.13
C LEU A 161 -19.80 -8.47 -13.21
N LYS A 162 -20.58 -7.40 -13.26
CA LYS A 162 -21.74 -7.17 -12.41
C LYS A 162 -23.01 -7.00 -13.23
N ALA A 163 -24.05 -7.73 -12.87
CA ALA A 163 -25.42 -7.53 -13.36
C ALA A 163 -26.26 -6.88 -12.25
N ASP A 164 -26.80 -5.68 -12.48
CA ASP A 164 -27.52 -4.89 -11.49
C ASP A 164 -28.94 -4.57 -12.01
N PHE A 165 -29.95 -5.13 -11.35
CA PHE A 165 -31.36 -4.97 -11.73
C PHE A 165 -32.09 -4.19 -10.66
N LYS A 166 -32.43 -2.92 -10.92
CA LYS A 166 -33.27 -2.09 -10.03
C LYS A 166 -34.63 -2.75 -9.75
N LYS A 167 -35.15 -3.49 -10.73
CA LYS A 167 -36.41 -4.25 -10.62
C LYS A 167 -36.33 -5.51 -11.49
N LEU A 168 -36.22 -6.67 -10.85
CA LEU A 168 -36.20 -7.95 -11.55
C LEU A 168 -37.62 -8.43 -11.88
N ASN A 169 -38.56 -8.27 -10.92
CA ASN A 169 -40.00 -8.58 -11.10
C ASN A 169 -40.84 -7.74 -10.11
N LYS A 170 -42.14 -8.10 -9.95
CA LYS A 170 -43.07 -7.36 -9.05
C LYS A 170 -42.68 -7.41 -7.58
N THR A 171 -41.89 -8.39 -7.16
CA THR A 171 -41.56 -8.65 -5.76
C THR A 171 -40.08 -8.39 -5.45
N ILE A 172 -39.19 -8.64 -6.42
CA ILE A 172 -37.72 -8.52 -6.23
C ILE A 172 -37.25 -7.20 -6.83
N HIS A 173 -36.70 -6.36 -5.97
CA HIS A 173 -36.11 -5.06 -6.29
C HIS A 173 -34.65 -5.03 -5.84
N ASN A 174 -33.82 -4.26 -6.53
CA ASN A 174 -32.38 -4.07 -6.21
C ASN A 174 -31.62 -5.40 -6.11
N PHE A 175 -31.85 -6.30 -7.06
CA PHE A 175 -31.10 -7.54 -7.15
C PHE A 175 -29.83 -7.32 -7.98
N TYR A 176 -28.69 -7.79 -7.47
CA TYR A 176 -27.45 -7.85 -8.24
C TYR A 176 -26.77 -9.21 -8.10
N ALA A 177 -25.99 -9.53 -9.11
CA ALA A 177 -25.05 -10.65 -9.08
C ALA A 177 -23.72 -10.18 -9.65
N LYS A 178 -22.61 -10.62 -9.05
CA LYS A 178 -21.27 -10.25 -9.52
C LYS A 178 -20.32 -11.44 -9.53
N LEU A 179 -19.40 -11.42 -10.46
CA LEU A 179 -18.23 -12.29 -10.53
C LEU A 179 -17.00 -11.40 -10.52
N GLU A 180 -16.09 -11.65 -9.59
CA GLU A 180 -14.85 -10.89 -9.43
C GLU A 180 -13.65 -11.83 -9.63
N TRP A 181 -12.67 -11.36 -10.37
CA TRP A 181 -11.36 -11.98 -10.51
C TRP A 181 -10.28 -11.01 -10.07
N ASP A 182 -9.44 -11.47 -9.15
CA ASP A 182 -8.36 -10.71 -8.55
C ASP A 182 -7.02 -11.36 -8.90
N LYS A 183 -6.08 -10.55 -9.37
CA LYS A 183 -4.72 -10.96 -9.68
C LYS A 183 -3.71 -10.06 -8.97
N THR A 184 -3.01 -10.61 -8.01
CA THR A 184 -1.79 -10.00 -7.48
C THR A 184 -0.61 -10.42 -8.36
N PHE A 185 0.17 -9.45 -8.82
CA PHE A 185 1.35 -9.71 -9.63
C PHE A 185 2.56 -10.05 -8.74
N LYS A 186 3.64 -10.45 -9.38
CA LYS A 186 4.90 -10.70 -8.69
C LYS A 186 5.45 -9.41 -8.06
N GLN A 187 5.87 -9.48 -6.78
CA GLN A 187 6.63 -8.40 -6.15
C GLN A 187 8.10 -8.51 -6.56
N ASN A 188 8.53 -7.65 -7.49
CA ASN A 188 9.90 -7.65 -8.02
C ASN A 188 10.84 -6.67 -7.29
N ASN A 189 10.34 -5.93 -6.31
CA ASN A 189 11.09 -4.92 -5.57
C ASN A 189 10.94 -5.09 -4.05
N PRO A 190 11.19 -6.30 -3.50
CA PRO A 190 11.13 -6.52 -2.07
C PRO A 190 12.26 -5.76 -1.37
N PHE A 191 12.11 -5.51 -0.09
CA PHE A 191 13.22 -5.10 0.76
C PHE A 191 14.02 -6.32 1.15
N THR A 192 15.21 -6.47 0.59
CA THR A 192 16.07 -7.66 0.77
C THR A 192 17.07 -7.53 1.92
N GLY A 193 17.03 -6.42 2.68
CA GLY A 193 17.93 -6.23 3.82
C GLY A 193 17.79 -7.35 4.84
N PHE A 194 18.89 -8.02 5.18
CA PHE A 194 18.97 -9.16 6.10
C PHE A 194 17.95 -10.27 5.80
N ASP A 195 17.74 -10.58 4.52
CA ASP A 195 16.78 -11.59 4.05
C ASP A 195 15.35 -11.42 4.61
N SER A 196 14.94 -10.16 4.87
CA SER A 196 13.65 -9.86 5.49
C SER A 196 12.47 -10.06 4.56
N GLU A 197 12.65 -9.90 3.27
CA GLU A 197 11.63 -10.13 2.24
C GLU A 197 12.23 -10.83 1.01
N THR A 198 11.42 -11.63 0.36
CA THR A 198 11.74 -12.27 -0.93
C THR A 198 10.76 -11.83 -2.00
N ALA A 199 11.17 -11.89 -3.27
CA ALA A 199 10.23 -11.71 -4.36
C ALA A 199 9.16 -12.82 -4.30
N THR A 200 7.89 -12.44 -4.51
CA THR A 200 6.81 -13.42 -4.62
C THR A 200 6.81 -14.08 -5.99
N ASP A 201 6.32 -15.31 -6.07
CA ASP A 201 6.17 -16.05 -7.33
C ASP A 201 4.97 -15.58 -8.16
#